data_19e8b5d24560b2f422cf788cd9791b43
#
_entry.id   19e8b5d24560b2f422cf788cd9791b43
#
_cell.length_a   1.000
_cell.length_b   1.000
_cell.length_c   1.000
_cell.angle_alpha   90.00
_cell.angle_beta   90.00
_cell.angle_gamma   90.00
#
_symmetry.space_group_name_H-M   'P 1'
#
loop_
_entity.id
_entity.type
_entity.pdbx_description
1 polymer ?
#
loop_
_entity_poly.entity_id
_entity_poly.type
_entity_poly.pdbx_seq_one_letter_code
_entity_poly.pdbx_strand_id
1 'polypeptide(L)'
;MRHALNDLLGLHDFAAFQKAGSNRSSSLTTVQDVFVRRQGDIVTVEIQASGFLYGMVRLLMGQLVAVGEKRLSLEKFKYIWRKGLRSEVKEAAPPHGLCLIRVGYGEKIFSKEKSFDTFPSFSLPIFDSSKYINT
;
A
#
# COMPACT_ATOMS: atom_id res chain seq x y z
N MET A 1 8.59 1.50 7.41
CA MET A 1 7.47 1.12 6.52
C MET A 1 6.28 0.52 7.29
N ARG A 2 6.41 -0.57 8.07
CA ARG A 2 5.27 -1.20 8.80
C ARG A 2 4.51 -0.23 9.71
N HIS A 3 5.21 0.56 10.55
CA HIS A 3 4.56 1.56 11.39
C HIS A 3 3.79 2.61 10.58
N ALA A 4 4.35 3.06 9.46
CA ALA A 4 3.67 4.00 8.58
C ALA A 4 2.38 3.41 7.98
N LEU A 5 2.38 2.12 7.64
CA LEU A 5 1.19 1.42 7.13
C LEU A 5 0.09 1.29 8.19
N ASN A 6 0.45 0.93 9.42
CA ASN A 6 -0.54 0.77 10.50
C ASN A 6 -1.26 2.09 10.81
N ASP A 7 -0.58 3.23 10.68
CA ASP A 7 -1.18 4.55 10.90
C ASP A 7 -2.25 4.89 9.85
N LEU A 8 -2.26 4.21 8.70
CA LEU A 8 -3.25 4.44 7.64
C LEU A 8 -4.62 3.82 7.93
N LEU A 9 -4.71 2.89 8.91
CA LEU A 9 -5.98 2.22 9.24
C LEU A 9 -7.04 3.20 9.69
N GLY A 10 -8.27 3.00 9.22
CA GLY A 10 -9.42 3.83 9.53
C GLY A 10 -9.78 4.83 8.44
N LEU A 11 -10.69 5.74 8.77
CA LEU A 11 -11.15 6.80 7.88
C LEU A 11 -10.19 7.99 7.93
N HIS A 12 -9.59 8.31 6.80
CA HIS A 12 -8.65 9.41 6.69
C HIS A 12 -8.80 10.16 5.37
N ASP A 13 -8.30 11.38 5.33
CA ASP A 13 -8.12 12.17 4.12
C ASP A 13 -6.80 11.76 3.44
N PHE A 14 -6.90 11.32 2.19
CA PHE A 14 -5.77 10.93 1.36
C PHE A 14 -5.48 11.92 0.22
N ALA A 15 -5.87 13.18 0.36
CA ALA A 15 -5.65 14.21 -0.64
C ALA A 15 -4.18 14.33 -1.08
N ALA A 16 -3.22 14.14 -0.15
CA ALA A 16 -1.80 14.11 -0.47
C ALA A 16 -1.42 13.04 -1.51
N PHE A 17 -2.20 11.98 -1.62
CA PHE A 17 -1.97 10.86 -2.53
C PHE A 17 -2.98 10.79 -3.68
N GLN A 18 -3.68 11.87 -3.96
CA GLN A 18 -4.62 11.96 -5.08
C GLN A 18 -3.95 12.60 -6.28
N LYS A 19 -3.96 11.91 -7.42
CA LYS A 19 -3.46 12.46 -8.67
C LYS A 19 -4.50 13.40 -9.29
N ALA A 20 -4.04 14.43 -10.01
CA ALA A 20 -4.90 15.32 -10.76
C ALA A 20 -5.73 14.55 -11.80
N GLY A 21 -6.93 15.04 -12.11
CA GLY A 21 -7.87 14.40 -13.04
C GLY A 21 -8.79 13.35 -12.39
N SER A 22 -8.86 13.32 -11.07
CA SER A 22 -9.84 12.50 -10.36
C SER A 22 -11.23 13.14 -10.43
N ASN A 23 -12.24 12.36 -10.85
CA ASN A 23 -13.65 12.78 -10.84
C ASN A 23 -14.30 12.63 -9.44
N ARG A 24 -13.55 12.24 -8.44
CA ARG A 24 -14.06 12.02 -7.10
C ARG A 24 -14.09 13.31 -6.32
N SER A 25 -15.27 13.66 -5.76
CA SER A 25 -15.49 14.89 -5.00
C SER A 25 -14.88 14.88 -3.60
N SER A 26 -14.55 13.71 -3.06
CA SER A 26 -14.00 13.54 -1.72
C SER A 26 -12.72 12.70 -1.74
N SER A 27 -11.72 13.15 -1.00
CA SER A 27 -10.45 12.46 -0.77
C SER A 27 -10.46 11.56 0.47
N LEU A 28 -11.61 11.51 1.18
CA LEU A 28 -11.80 10.61 2.31
C LEU A 28 -11.95 9.17 1.83
N THR A 29 -11.23 8.27 2.49
CA THR A 29 -11.39 6.83 2.28
C THR A 29 -11.08 6.06 3.56
N THR A 30 -11.73 4.91 3.75
CA THR A 30 -11.48 4.03 4.89
C THR A 30 -10.53 2.93 4.47
N VAL A 31 -9.34 2.91 5.06
CA VAL A 31 -8.43 1.78 4.97
C VAL A 31 -8.86 0.74 6.02
N GLN A 32 -9.25 -0.42 5.55
CA GLN A 32 -9.85 -1.49 6.36
C GLN A 32 -8.79 -2.44 6.90
N ASP A 33 -7.77 -2.73 6.10
CA ASP A 33 -6.68 -3.60 6.49
C ASP A 33 -5.40 -3.26 5.72
N VAL A 34 -4.26 -3.50 6.36
CA VAL A 34 -2.93 -3.34 5.74
C VAL A 34 -2.06 -4.50 6.14
N PHE A 35 -1.29 -4.98 5.19
CA PHE A 35 -0.37 -6.06 5.42
C PHE A 35 0.96 -5.82 4.72
N VAL A 36 2.06 -6.18 5.37
CA VAL A 36 3.40 -6.12 4.79
C VAL A 36 4.15 -7.39 5.09
N ARG A 37 4.71 -7.98 4.06
CA ARG A 37 5.54 -9.17 4.13
C ARG A 37 6.84 -8.94 3.38
N ARG A 38 7.93 -9.44 3.91
CA ARG A 38 9.22 -9.53 3.21
C ARG A 38 9.59 -11.00 3.01
N GLN A 39 9.98 -11.32 1.80
CA GLN A 39 10.48 -12.65 1.45
C GLN A 39 11.73 -12.45 0.57
N GLY A 40 12.90 -12.65 1.15
CA GLY A 40 14.16 -12.31 0.50
C GLY A 40 14.23 -10.83 0.15
N ASP A 41 14.42 -10.53 -1.11
CA ASP A 41 14.51 -9.17 -1.64
C ASP A 41 13.15 -8.58 -2.03
N ILE A 42 12.08 -9.36 -1.96
CA ILE A 42 10.74 -8.93 -2.32
C ILE A 42 10.00 -8.46 -1.06
N VAL A 43 9.45 -7.26 -1.14
CA VAL A 43 8.52 -6.71 -0.14
C VAL A 43 7.15 -6.60 -0.78
N THR A 44 6.17 -7.28 -0.19
CA THR A 44 4.78 -7.21 -0.60
C THR A 44 4.01 -6.38 0.39
N VAL A 45 3.19 -5.47 -0.11
CA VAL A 45 2.25 -4.66 0.68
C VAL A 45 0.85 -4.87 0.13
N GLU A 46 -0.08 -5.24 1.00
CA GLU A 46 -1.50 -5.31 0.68
C GLU A 46 -2.23 -4.21 1.42
N ILE A 47 -3.15 -3.56 0.74
CA ILE A 47 -3.99 -2.52 1.31
C ILE A 47 -5.42 -2.82 0.89
N GLN A 48 -6.31 -2.96 1.87
CA GLN A 48 -7.74 -3.07 1.65
C GLN A 48 -8.41 -1.76 2.07
N ALA A 49 -9.25 -1.23 1.21
CA ALA A 49 -9.97 0.01 1.50
C ALA A 49 -11.37 0.00 0.90
N SER A 50 -12.24 0.89 1.38
CA SER A 50 -13.57 1.11 0.82
C SER A 50 -13.54 1.63 -0.62
N GLY A 51 -12.41 2.15 -1.05
CA GLY A 51 -12.12 2.61 -2.40
C GLY A 51 -10.76 3.29 -2.45
N PHE A 52 -10.21 3.44 -3.64
CA PHE A 52 -8.93 4.10 -3.86
C PHE A 52 -9.11 5.36 -4.70
N LEU A 53 -8.38 6.42 -4.36
CA LEU A 53 -8.29 7.63 -5.18
C LEU A 53 -7.42 7.35 -6.41
N TYR A 54 -7.60 8.15 -7.46
CA TYR A 54 -6.78 8.03 -8.67
C TYR A 54 -5.29 8.19 -8.35
N GLY A 55 -4.50 7.17 -8.66
CA GLY A 55 -3.08 7.11 -8.41
C GLY A 55 -2.66 6.91 -6.95
N MET A 56 -3.63 6.80 -6.01
CA MET A 56 -3.39 6.76 -4.56
C MET A 56 -2.36 5.72 -4.16
N VAL A 57 -2.55 4.46 -4.52
CA VAL A 57 -1.69 3.37 -4.06
C VAL A 57 -0.26 3.57 -4.54
N ARG A 58 -0.05 4.00 -5.79
CA ARG A 58 1.28 4.23 -6.33
C ARG A 58 2.01 5.40 -5.66
N LEU A 59 1.29 6.49 -5.41
CA LEU A 59 1.85 7.66 -4.71
C LEU A 59 2.19 7.33 -3.26
N LEU A 60 1.29 6.63 -2.58
CA LEU A 60 1.51 6.16 -1.21
C LEU A 60 2.72 5.22 -1.14
N MET A 61 2.80 4.24 -2.05
CA MET A 61 3.93 3.30 -2.08
C MET A 61 5.26 3.98 -2.37
N GLY A 62 5.31 4.99 -3.24
CA GLY A 62 6.52 5.78 -3.45
C GLY A 62 7.05 6.41 -2.16
N GLN A 63 6.15 6.97 -1.36
CA GLN A 63 6.52 7.55 -0.06
C GLN A 63 6.90 6.48 0.98
N LEU A 64 6.20 5.36 1.01
CA LEU A 64 6.51 4.24 1.92
C LEU A 64 7.87 3.60 1.61
N VAL A 65 8.23 3.50 0.34
CA VAL A 65 9.58 3.06 -0.08
C VAL A 65 10.63 4.05 0.41
N ALA A 66 10.41 5.35 0.22
CA ALA A 66 11.32 6.39 0.71
C ALA A 66 11.51 6.32 2.24
N VAL A 67 10.44 6.02 2.99
CA VAL A 67 10.53 5.76 4.45
C VAL A 67 11.34 4.49 4.74
N GLY A 68 11.11 3.43 3.97
CA GLY A 68 11.84 2.16 4.12
C GLY A 68 13.34 2.30 3.86
N GLU A 69 13.71 3.13 2.91
CA GLU A 69 15.09 3.44 2.52
C GLU A 69 15.73 4.56 3.37
N LYS A 70 14.99 5.07 4.37
CA LYS A 70 15.43 6.18 5.24
C LYS A 70 15.71 7.50 4.50
N ARG A 71 15.20 7.67 3.27
CA ARG A 71 15.23 8.93 2.52
C ARG A 71 14.17 9.92 3.00
N LEU A 72 13.11 9.41 3.64
CA LEU A 72 12.03 10.18 4.25
C LEU A 72 11.84 9.70 5.69
N SER A 73 11.78 10.62 6.67
CA SER A 73 11.48 10.24 8.04
C SER A 73 9.98 9.91 8.20
N LEU A 74 9.66 9.07 9.20
CA LEU A 74 8.27 8.71 9.50
C LEU A 74 7.44 9.95 9.88
N GLU A 75 8.03 10.87 10.64
CA GLU A 75 7.38 12.12 11.06
C GLU A 75 7.08 13.01 9.86
N LYS A 76 8.02 13.15 8.92
CA LYS A 76 7.81 13.93 7.69
C LYS A 76 6.73 13.29 6.80
N PHE A 77 6.72 11.96 6.67
CA PHE A 77 5.65 11.22 5.99
C PHE A 77 4.28 11.54 6.59
N LYS A 78 4.14 11.42 7.91
CA LYS A 78 2.89 11.72 8.63
C LYS A 78 2.47 13.18 8.45
N TYR A 79 3.42 14.09 8.50
CA TYR A 79 3.16 15.52 8.30
C TYR A 79 2.61 15.81 6.89
N ILE A 80 3.28 15.30 5.84
CA ILE A 80 2.86 15.45 4.44
C ILE A 80 1.44 14.90 4.25
N TRP A 81 1.19 13.71 4.75
CA TRP A 81 -0.09 13.05 4.64
C TRP A 81 -1.20 13.82 5.35
N ARG A 82 -1.04 14.09 6.64
CA ARG A 82 -2.07 14.73 7.47
C ARG A 82 -2.37 16.18 7.06
N LYS A 83 -1.41 16.86 6.47
CA LYS A 83 -1.58 18.22 5.94
C LYS A 83 -2.05 18.24 4.48
N GLY A 84 -2.24 17.08 3.86
CA GLY A 84 -2.68 17.01 2.46
C GLY A 84 -1.69 17.61 1.46
N LEU A 85 -0.39 17.61 1.76
CA LEU A 85 0.63 18.29 0.97
C LEU A 85 0.97 17.51 -0.30
N ARG A 86 0.08 17.55 -1.29
CA ARG A 86 0.25 16.86 -2.57
C ARG A 86 1.54 17.25 -3.29
N SER A 87 1.96 18.51 -3.20
CA SER A 87 3.18 19.03 -3.83
C SER A 87 4.47 18.40 -3.30
N GLU A 88 4.45 17.89 -2.07
CA GLU A 88 5.57 17.18 -1.45
C GLU A 88 5.68 15.71 -1.89
N VAL A 89 4.61 15.14 -2.45
CA VAL A 89 4.57 13.76 -2.93
C VAL A 89 4.99 13.72 -4.40
N LYS A 90 6.29 13.65 -4.65
CA LYS A 90 6.88 13.75 -6.00
C LYS A 90 6.99 12.43 -6.72
N GLU A 91 7.24 11.35 -6.00
CA GLU A 91 7.53 10.03 -6.55
C GLU A 91 6.33 9.10 -6.42
N ALA A 92 5.96 8.46 -7.53
CA ALA A 92 5.00 7.36 -7.55
C ALA A 92 5.77 6.05 -7.80
N ALA A 93 5.39 4.98 -7.11
CA ALA A 93 5.94 3.66 -7.41
C ALA A 93 5.65 3.25 -8.87
N PRO A 94 6.54 2.49 -9.51
CA PRO A 94 6.31 1.97 -10.85
C PRO A 94 5.01 1.16 -10.93
N PRO A 95 4.28 1.20 -12.06
CA PRO A 95 2.96 0.56 -12.16
C PRO A 95 3.02 -0.96 -12.26
N HIS A 96 4.11 -1.51 -12.75
CA HIS A 96 4.23 -2.94 -13.05
C HIS A 96 4.20 -3.86 -11.81
N GLY A 97 4.45 -3.30 -10.61
CA GLY A 97 4.33 -4.03 -9.35
C GLY A 97 2.96 -3.92 -8.69
N LEU A 98 2.00 -3.17 -9.28
CA LEU A 98 0.68 -2.97 -8.72
C LEU A 98 -0.32 -3.99 -9.30
N CYS A 99 -0.99 -4.72 -8.42
CA CYS A 99 -2.01 -5.70 -8.79
C CYS A 99 -3.31 -5.45 -8.01
N LEU A 100 -4.44 -5.41 -8.70
CA LEU A 100 -5.76 -5.47 -8.07
C LEU A 100 -6.08 -6.94 -7.78
N ILE A 101 -6.07 -7.31 -6.50
CA ILE A 101 -6.23 -8.71 -6.08
C ILE A 101 -7.71 -9.08 -6.03
N ARG A 102 -8.55 -8.20 -5.46
CA ARG A 102 -9.97 -8.49 -5.22
C ARG A 102 -10.81 -7.22 -5.26
N VAL A 103 -12.08 -7.41 -5.61
CA VAL A 103 -13.14 -6.42 -5.45
C VAL A 103 -14.27 -7.08 -4.66
N GLY A 104 -14.63 -6.52 -3.50
CA GLY A 104 -15.71 -7.01 -2.64
C GLY A 104 -17.01 -6.27 -2.89
N TYR A 105 -18.10 -7.01 -2.98
CA TYR A 105 -19.46 -6.51 -3.10
C TYR A 105 -20.29 -7.04 -1.92
N GLY A 106 -20.47 -6.21 -0.87
CA GLY A 106 -21.24 -6.57 0.31
C GLY A 106 -20.43 -6.86 1.58
N GLU A 107 -21.09 -7.20 2.68
CA GLU A 107 -20.44 -7.44 3.95
C GLU A 107 -19.65 -8.75 3.96
N LYS A 108 -18.42 -8.70 4.45
CA LYS A 108 -17.56 -9.86 4.78
C LYS A 108 -17.20 -10.83 3.63
N ILE A 109 -16.83 -10.32 2.47
CA ILE A 109 -16.36 -11.19 1.37
C ILE A 109 -14.99 -11.82 1.64
N PHE A 110 -14.18 -11.21 2.51
CA PHE A 110 -12.85 -11.69 2.79
C PHE A 110 -12.67 -12.07 4.27
N SER A 111 -12.47 -13.36 4.53
CA SER A 111 -11.98 -13.80 5.83
C SER A 111 -10.47 -13.55 5.91
N LYS A 112 -9.97 -13.20 7.11
CA LYS A 112 -8.53 -12.94 7.34
C LYS A 112 -7.64 -14.12 6.92
N GLU A 113 -8.17 -15.33 6.95
CA GLU A 113 -7.43 -16.56 6.61
C GLU A 113 -7.20 -16.77 5.11
N LYS A 114 -7.97 -16.10 4.25
CA LYS A 114 -7.90 -16.29 2.79
C LYS A 114 -7.14 -15.19 2.03
N SER A 115 -6.59 -14.19 2.71
CA SER A 115 -5.92 -13.08 2.03
C SER A 115 -4.64 -13.51 1.29
N PHE A 116 -4.05 -14.64 1.67
CA PHE A 116 -2.78 -15.13 1.13
C PHE A 116 -2.89 -16.18 0.02
N ASP A 117 -4.03 -16.86 -0.09
CA ASP A 117 -4.21 -17.94 -1.07
C ASP A 117 -4.41 -17.46 -2.51
N THR A 118 -4.46 -16.15 -2.73
CA THR A 118 -4.72 -15.57 -4.05
C THR A 118 -3.56 -14.75 -4.59
N PHE A 119 -2.34 -14.99 -4.12
CA PHE A 119 -1.19 -14.57 -4.90
C PHE A 119 -1.27 -15.28 -6.25
N PRO A 120 -1.22 -14.54 -7.38
CA PRO A 120 -0.81 -15.19 -8.59
C PRO A 120 0.49 -15.89 -8.22
N SER A 121 0.51 -17.20 -8.34
CA SER A 121 1.73 -17.98 -8.21
C SER A 121 2.64 -17.51 -9.33
N PHE A 122 3.37 -16.44 -9.09
CA PHE A 122 4.55 -16.18 -9.86
C PHE A 122 5.47 -17.33 -9.49
N SER A 123 5.42 -18.37 -10.28
CA SER A 123 6.52 -19.32 -10.36
C SER A 123 7.70 -18.53 -10.92
N LEU A 124 8.34 -17.77 -10.03
CA LEU A 124 9.70 -17.32 -10.28
C LEU A 124 10.48 -18.64 -10.42
N PRO A 125 11.10 -18.91 -11.59
CA PRO A 125 11.94 -20.05 -11.72
C PRO A 125 13.02 -19.91 -10.65
N ILE A 126 13.06 -20.90 -9.72
CA ILE A 126 14.15 -21.10 -8.78
C ILE A 126 14.17 -20.11 -7.59
N PHE A 127 13.22 -20.22 -6.68
CA PHE A 127 13.47 -19.89 -5.28
C PHE A 127 13.42 -21.19 -4.48
N ASP A 128 14.59 -21.76 -4.25
CA ASP A 128 14.77 -22.85 -3.27
C ASP A 128 14.44 -22.27 -1.88
N SER A 129 13.23 -22.55 -1.42
CA SER A 129 12.75 -22.12 -0.11
C SER A 129 13.52 -22.74 1.07
N SER A 130 14.39 -23.71 0.82
CA SER A 130 15.17 -24.40 1.85
C SER A 130 16.31 -23.56 2.42
N LYS A 131 16.75 -22.50 1.72
CA LYS A 131 17.88 -21.66 2.14
C LYS A 131 17.53 -20.49 3.07
N TYR A 132 16.25 -20.25 3.37
CA TYR A 132 15.83 -19.04 4.10
C TYR A 132 14.94 -19.34 5.33
N ILE A 133 14.96 -20.56 5.85
CA ILE A 133 14.17 -20.95 7.04
C ILE A 133 14.92 -20.67 8.36
N ASN A 134 16.14 -20.15 8.33
CA ASN A 134 16.87 -19.78 9.54
C ASN A 134 17.17 -18.28 9.57
N THR A 135 16.24 -17.54 10.10
CA THR A 135 16.41 -16.36 11.00
C THR A 135 15.05 -15.72 11.26
#